data_7d1eb5a34f113a1514ae155b1b3e935d
#
_entry.id   7d1eb5a34f113a1514ae155b1b3e935d
#
_cell.length_a   1.000
_cell.length_b   1.000
_cell.length_c   1.000
_cell.angle_alpha   90.00
_cell.angle_beta   90.00
_cell.angle_gamma   90.00
#
_symmetry.space_group_name_H-M   'P 1'
#
loop_
_entity.id
_entity.type
_entity.pdbx_description
1 polymer ?
#
loop_
_entity_poly.entity_id
_entity_poly.type
_entity_poly.pdbx_seq_one_letter_code
_entity_poly.pdbx_strand_id
1 'polypeptide(L)'
;MSISHESIYRYIYTQPQAILNKKLIKLLVRKKTRRRPSKKRRGTGSKITNQVSIDNRPKHINLRDEIGHWEGDLMIGKNHKSAIGTIVERKSRYTIIVKIKSKKSDEVAKMFSRKLNQLQQIFKKTMTYDNGIEMARHQEITQKTGMKIYFAHPYSSWQRGTNENTNGLIRRYLPKGTNFNEIDEKSLMIIQHKLNNRPRKIIGYKTPKEIMDSELKFVA
;
A
#
# COMPACT_ATOMS: atom_id res chain seq x y z
N MET A 1 -5.73 22.86 24.92
CA MET A 1 -5.36 21.58 25.55
C MET A 1 -5.01 20.59 24.42
N SER A 2 -3.78 20.06 24.39
CA SER A 2 -3.33 19.13 23.35
C SER A 2 -3.30 17.71 23.90
N ILE A 3 -4.01 16.77 23.25
CA ILE A 3 -4.05 15.36 23.66
C ILE A 3 -3.30 14.54 22.62
N SER A 4 -2.33 13.71 23.05
CA SER A 4 -1.60 12.84 22.15
C SER A 4 -2.49 11.69 21.63
N HIS A 5 -2.22 11.22 20.41
CA HIS A 5 -2.94 10.06 19.88
C HIS A 5 -2.72 8.79 20.73
N GLU A 6 -1.57 8.66 21.40
CA GLU A 6 -1.28 7.54 22.31
C GLU A 6 -2.18 7.58 23.55
N SER A 7 -2.45 8.77 24.10
CA SER A 7 -3.38 8.94 25.22
C SER A 7 -4.79 8.50 24.86
N ILE A 8 -5.24 8.79 23.62
CA ILE A 8 -6.54 8.35 23.12
C ILE A 8 -6.59 6.81 23.01
N TYR A 9 -5.56 6.19 22.46
CA TYR A 9 -5.50 4.73 22.38
C TYR A 9 -5.43 4.08 23.76
N ARG A 10 -4.62 4.63 24.68
CA ARG A 10 -4.54 4.15 26.06
C ARG A 10 -5.92 4.20 26.71
N TYR A 11 -6.60 5.34 26.64
CA TYR A 11 -7.96 5.47 27.16
C TYR A 11 -8.91 4.40 26.61
N ILE A 12 -8.96 4.21 25.29
CA ILE A 12 -9.85 3.22 24.65
C ILE A 12 -9.58 1.79 25.12
N TYR A 13 -8.31 1.41 25.28
CA TYR A 13 -7.95 0.01 25.61
C TYR A 13 -7.93 -0.30 27.11
N THR A 14 -7.87 0.71 27.99
CA THR A 14 -7.82 0.52 29.45
C THR A 14 -9.17 0.71 30.13
N GLN A 15 -10.24 1.00 29.38
CA GLN A 15 -11.56 1.15 29.98
C GLN A 15 -12.04 -0.14 30.66
N PRO A 16 -12.42 -0.11 31.94
CA PRO A 16 -12.86 -1.29 32.69
C PRO A 16 -14.21 -1.85 32.22
N GLN A 17 -15.05 -1.01 31.59
CA GLN A 17 -16.35 -1.44 31.10
C GLN A 17 -16.25 -2.10 29.71
N ALA A 18 -16.40 -3.41 29.64
CA ALA A 18 -16.30 -4.19 28.41
C ALA A 18 -17.24 -3.70 27.27
N ILE A 19 -18.42 -3.16 27.61
CA ILE A 19 -19.41 -2.65 26.65
C ILE A 19 -18.91 -1.35 26.00
N LEU A 20 -18.41 -0.41 26.81
CA LEU A 20 -17.87 0.87 26.34
C LEU A 20 -16.62 0.64 25.48
N ASN A 21 -15.73 -0.24 25.92
CA ASN A 21 -14.53 -0.65 25.18
C ASN A 21 -14.89 -1.19 23.80
N LYS A 22 -15.86 -2.11 23.70
CA LYS A 22 -16.33 -2.66 22.40
C LYS A 22 -16.90 -1.58 21.47
N LYS A 23 -17.67 -0.62 22.00
CA LYS A 23 -18.20 0.51 21.21
C LYS A 23 -17.09 1.40 20.69
N LEU A 24 -16.15 1.81 21.54
CA LEU A 24 -15.03 2.67 21.18
C LEU A 24 -14.06 2.00 20.17
N ILE A 25 -13.79 0.69 20.33
CA ILE A 25 -12.97 -0.06 19.41
C ILE A 25 -13.57 -0.10 18.00
N LYS A 26 -14.91 -0.16 17.87
CA LYS A 26 -15.58 -0.11 16.57
C LYS A 26 -15.35 1.22 15.83
N LEU A 27 -15.10 2.30 16.53
CA LEU A 27 -14.80 3.61 15.95
C LEU A 27 -13.35 3.73 15.45
N LEU A 28 -12.45 2.87 15.95
CA LEU A 28 -11.06 2.87 15.51
C LEU A 28 -10.94 2.42 14.05
N VAL A 29 -10.03 3.06 13.32
CA VAL A 29 -9.77 2.78 11.89
C VAL A 29 -9.51 1.29 11.63
N ARG A 30 -8.71 0.64 12.46
CA ARG A 30 -8.33 -0.77 12.29
C ARG A 30 -9.15 -1.74 13.13
N LYS A 31 -10.05 -1.27 13.98
CA LYS A 31 -10.95 -2.05 14.86
C LYS A 31 -10.24 -3.21 15.59
N LYS A 32 -8.96 -3.07 15.92
CA LYS A 32 -8.19 -4.12 16.61
C LYS A 32 -8.63 -4.20 18.07
N THR A 33 -8.95 -5.40 18.55
CA THR A 33 -9.34 -5.66 19.95
C THR A 33 -8.15 -5.74 20.90
N ARG A 34 -6.94 -6.00 20.40
CA ARG A 34 -5.69 -6.09 21.19
C ARG A 34 -4.51 -5.55 20.40
N ARG A 35 -3.56 -4.90 21.09
CA ARG A 35 -2.22 -4.65 20.58
C ARG A 35 -1.40 -5.95 20.67
N ARG A 36 -0.96 -6.48 19.53
CA ARG A 36 -0.10 -7.68 19.49
C ARG A 36 1.33 -7.28 19.16
N PRO A 37 2.35 -7.78 19.92
CA PRO A 37 3.74 -7.64 19.51
C PRO A 37 3.99 -8.37 18.19
N SER A 38 4.87 -7.84 17.35
CA SER A 38 5.27 -8.46 16.09
C SER A 38 6.14 -9.70 16.39
N LYS A 39 5.71 -10.90 15.98
CA LYS A 39 6.52 -12.11 16.05
C LYS A 39 7.31 -12.27 14.74
N LYS A 40 8.63 -12.40 14.84
CA LYS A 40 9.50 -12.77 13.72
C LYS A 40 9.18 -14.21 13.27
N ARG A 41 8.78 -14.40 12.02
CA ARG A 41 8.66 -15.72 11.38
C ARG A 41 9.91 -15.96 10.53
N ARG A 42 10.58 -17.12 10.70
CA ARG A 42 11.58 -17.61 9.75
C ARG A 42 10.86 -18.26 8.58
N GLY A 43 11.19 -17.95 7.35
CA GLY A 43 10.61 -18.52 6.15
C GLY A 43 11.63 -18.68 5.02
N THR A 44 11.38 -19.63 4.17
CA THR A 44 12.12 -19.92 2.94
C THR A 44 11.88 -18.78 1.95
N GLY A 45 12.95 -18.12 1.50
CA GLY A 45 12.89 -17.06 0.49
C GLY A 45 12.38 -17.61 -0.85
N SER A 46 11.48 -16.89 -1.50
CA SER A 46 11.08 -17.18 -2.89
C SER A 46 12.26 -16.90 -3.82
N LYS A 47 12.50 -17.81 -4.77
CA LYS A 47 13.53 -17.60 -5.81
C LYS A 47 12.92 -16.80 -6.97
N ILE A 48 12.93 -15.48 -6.86
CA ILE A 48 12.67 -14.59 -7.99
C ILE A 48 14.02 -14.34 -8.66
N THR A 49 14.13 -14.60 -9.94
CA THR A 49 15.38 -14.39 -10.69
C THR A 49 15.63 -12.91 -10.93
N ASN A 50 16.90 -12.51 -10.94
CA ASN A 50 17.34 -11.14 -11.27
C ASN A 50 16.73 -10.04 -10.37
N GLN A 51 16.49 -10.36 -9.09
CA GLN A 51 16.05 -9.37 -8.10
C GLN A 51 17.15 -8.34 -7.85
N VAL A 52 16.75 -7.07 -7.82
CA VAL A 52 17.60 -5.98 -7.33
C VAL A 52 17.21 -5.70 -5.89
N SER A 53 18.15 -5.89 -4.93
CA SER A 53 17.91 -5.60 -3.53
C SER A 53 17.57 -4.14 -3.30
N ILE A 54 16.76 -3.86 -2.27
CA ILE A 54 16.49 -2.50 -1.77
C ILE A 54 17.77 -1.77 -1.37
N ASP A 55 18.84 -2.48 -1.04
CA ASP A 55 20.13 -1.88 -0.68
C ASP A 55 20.75 -1.10 -1.85
N ASN A 56 20.46 -1.54 -3.09
CA ASN A 56 20.89 -0.86 -4.31
C ASN A 56 19.99 0.34 -4.69
N ARG A 57 18.91 0.59 -3.91
CA ARG A 57 18.04 1.72 -4.14
C ARG A 57 18.72 3.00 -3.65
N PRO A 58 18.79 4.06 -4.49
CA PRO A 58 19.39 5.33 -4.08
C PRO A 58 18.84 5.84 -2.75
N LYS A 59 19.75 6.26 -1.84
CA LYS A 59 19.40 6.63 -0.46
C LYS A 59 18.44 7.83 -0.37
N HIS A 60 18.54 8.79 -1.32
CA HIS A 60 17.66 9.97 -1.37
C HIS A 60 16.17 9.60 -1.47
N ILE A 61 15.84 8.45 -2.08
CA ILE A 61 14.44 7.96 -2.17
C ILE A 61 13.82 7.76 -0.78
N ASN A 62 14.63 7.55 0.27
CA ASN A 62 14.13 7.38 1.62
C ASN A 62 13.63 8.69 2.25
N LEU A 63 14.10 9.84 1.78
CA LEU A 63 13.67 11.16 2.24
C LEU A 63 12.22 11.46 1.85
N ARG A 64 11.73 10.86 0.76
CA ARG A 64 10.36 11.06 0.23
C ARG A 64 10.10 12.50 -0.23
N ASP A 65 11.12 13.19 -0.67
CA ASP A 65 11.03 14.58 -1.14
C ASP A 65 10.69 14.64 -2.63
N GLU A 66 10.93 13.55 -3.33
CA GLU A 66 10.72 13.41 -4.76
C GLU A 66 9.51 12.51 -5.06
N ILE A 67 8.73 12.90 -6.09
CA ILE A 67 7.60 12.12 -6.60
C ILE A 67 8.07 11.04 -7.59
N GLY A 68 7.25 9.98 -7.75
CA GLY A 68 7.49 8.92 -8.74
C GLY A 68 8.09 7.65 -8.15
N HIS A 69 8.16 7.55 -6.84
CA HIS A 69 8.65 6.38 -6.11
C HIS A 69 7.49 5.64 -5.44
N TRP A 70 7.24 4.42 -5.87
CA TRP A 70 6.06 3.64 -5.48
C TRP A 70 6.39 2.44 -4.61
N GLU A 71 5.44 2.01 -3.85
CA GLU A 71 5.42 0.72 -3.14
C GLU A 71 4.26 -0.11 -3.68
N GLY A 72 4.54 -1.35 -4.08
CA GLY A 72 3.54 -2.28 -4.60
C GLY A 72 3.29 -3.45 -3.66
N ASP A 73 2.05 -3.97 -3.63
CA ASP A 73 1.66 -5.14 -2.82
C ASP A 73 0.40 -5.80 -3.38
N LEU A 74 0.15 -7.04 -2.97
CA LEU A 74 -1.11 -7.74 -3.21
C LEU A 74 -1.90 -7.93 -1.92
N MET A 75 -3.15 -7.50 -1.93
CA MET A 75 -4.10 -7.81 -0.87
C MET A 75 -4.87 -9.09 -1.24
N ILE A 76 -4.66 -10.12 -0.45
CA ILE A 76 -5.31 -11.42 -0.67
C ILE A 76 -6.72 -11.42 -0.07
N GLY A 77 -7.68 -11.93 -0.84
CA GLY A 77 -9.08 -12.08 -0.47
C GLY A 77 -9.41 -13.41 0.21
N LYS A 78 -10.72 -13.74 0.23
CA LYS A 78 -11.25 -14.94 0.88
C LYS A 78 -10.57 -16.20 0.34
N ASN A 79 -10.19 -17.09 1.26
CA ASN A 79 -9.60 -18.40 0.95
C ASN A 79 -8.43 -18.36 -0.04
N HIS A 80 -7.71 -17.24 -0.13
CA HIS A 80 -6.59 -17.02 -1.07
C HIS A 80 -6.96 -17.17 -2.57
N LYS A 81 -8.26 -17.12 -2.93
CA LYS A 81 -8.74 -17.34 -4.29
C LYS A 81 -8.83 -16.06 -5.14
N SER A 82 -8.80 -14.90 -4.50
CA SER A 82 -8.87 -13.60 -5.18
C SER A 82 -7.82 -12.63 -4.63
N ALA A 83 -7.46 -11.62 -5.41
CA ALA A 83 -6.52 -10.57 -4.99
C ALA A 83 -6.87 -9.23 -5.65
N ILE A 84 -6.44 -8.15 -5.00
CA ILE A 84 -6.32 -6.83 -5.61
C ILE A 84 -4.88 -6.34 -5.42
N GLY A 85 -4.36 -5.67 -6.44
CA GLY A 85 -3.08 -4.98 -6.37
C GLY A 85 -3.24 -3.60 -5.73
N THR A 86 -2.25 -3.18 -4.96
CA THR A 86 -2.16 -1.83 -4.41
C THR A 86 -0.81 -1.23 -4.78
N ILE A 87 -0.84 -0.05 -5.37
CA ILE A 87 0.35 0.71 -5.77
C ILE A 87 0.24 2.06 -5.07
N VAL A 88 1.21 2.40 -4.21
CA VAL A 88 1.14 3.61 -3.38
C VAL A 88 2.38 4.45 -3.61
N GLU A 89 2.19 5.72 -3.96
CA GLU A 89 3.26 6.69 -4.12
C GLU A 89 3.79 7.14 -2.74
N ARG A 90 5.12 7.21 -2.59
CA ARG A 90 5.78 7.33 -1.28
C ARG A 90 5.72 8.73 -0.68
N LYS A 91 5.80 9.80 -1.49
CA LYS A 91 5.71 11.21 -1.06
C LYS A 91 4.26 11.58 -0.84
N SER A 92 3.46 11.52 -1.87
CA SER A 92 2.06 11.98 -1.89
C SER A 92 1.09 11.05 -1.14
N ARG A 93 1.44 9.78 -0.97
CA ARG A 93 0.52 8.72 -0.49
C ARG A 93 -0.60 8.39 -1.48
N TYR A 94 -0.47 8.84 -2.72
CA TYR A 94 -1.44 8.55 -3.77
C TYR A 94 -1.53 7.05 -4.00
N THR A 95 -2.76 6.56 -4.06
CA THR A 95 -3.04 5.12 -4.09
C THR A 95 -3.73 4.76 -5.39
N ILE A 96 -3.24 3.73 -6.06
CA ILE A 96 -3.90 3.08 -7.19
C ILE A 96 -4.30 1.67 -6.74
N ILE A 97 -5.58 1.33 -6.93
CA ILE A 97 -6.10 -0.01 -6.66
C ILE A 97 -6.32 -0.72 -7.98
N VAL A 98 -5.77 -1.92 -8.11
CA VAL A 98 -5.77 -2.69 -9.35
C VAL A 98 -6.58 -3.96 -9.16
N LYS A 99 -7.65 -4.13 -9.94
CA LYS A 99 -8.38 -5.41 -9.96
C LYS A 99 -7.50 -6.45 -10.68
N ILE A 100 -7.31 -7.61 -10.04
CA ILE A 100 -6.49 -8.70 -10.55
C ILE A 100 -7.34 -9.97 -10.62
N LYS A 101 -7.39 -10.60 -11.79
CA LYS A 101 -8.17 -11.83 -12.00
C LYS A 101 -7.48 -13.06 -11.42
N SER A 102 -6.16 -13.08 -11.41
CA SER A 102 -5.35 -14.19 -10.94
C SER A 102 -4.07 -13.69 -10.27
N LYS A 103 -3.59 -14.38 -9.24
CA LYS A 103 -2.31 -14.10 -8.57
C LYS A 103 -1.08 -14.56 -9.37
N LYS A 104 -1.26 -15.10 -10.57
CA LYS A 104 -0.14 -15.48 -11.42
C LYS A 104 0.68 -14.25 -11.79
N SER A 105 2.00 -14.41 -11.81
CA SER A 105 2.95 -13.30 -12.04
C SER A 105 2.76 -12.58 -13.37
N ASP A 106 2.32 -13.30 -14.42
CA ASP A 106 2.01 -12.73 -15.74
C ASP A 106 0.82 -11.76 -15.69
N GLU A 107 -0.26 -12.15 -15.00
CA GLU A 107 -1.44 -11.29 -14.84
C GLU A 107 -1.11 -10.06 -13.98
N VAL A 108 -0.35 -10.25 -12.88
CA VAL A 108 0.08 -9.14 -12.02
C VAL A 108 0.94 -8.16 -12.80
N ALA A 109 1.95 -8.65 -13.55
CA ALA A 109 2.82 -7.81 -14.37
C ALA A 109 2.03 -7.04 -15.43
N LYS A 110 1.09 -7.71 -16.13
CA LYS A 110 0.21 -7.10 -17.13
C LYS A 110 -0.64 -5.97 -16.54
N MET A 111 -1.33 -6.25 -15.43
CA MET A 111 -2.27 -5.29 -14.85
C MET A 111 -1.56 -4.10 -14.19
N PHE A 112 -0.41 -4.34 -13.53
CA PHE A 112 0.39 -3.27 -12.96
C PHE A 112 0.99 -2.38 -14.05
N SER A 113 1.59 -2.97 -15.08
CA SER A 113 2.13 -2.20 -16.23
C SER A 113 1.03 -1.35 -16.89
N ARG A 114 -0.17 -1.91 -17.10
CA ARG A 114 -1.31 -1.19 -17.67
C ARG A 114 -1.68 0.04 -16.85
N LYS A 115 -1.75 -0.09 -15.51
CA LYS A 115 -2.10 1.04 -14.63
C LYS A 115 -0.99 2.06 -14.52
N LEU A 116 0.27 1.61 -14.44
CA LEU A 116 1.42 2.51 -14.37
C LEU A 116 1.63 3.29 -15.68
N ASN A 117 1.34 2.69 -16.83
CA ASN A 117 1.45 3.39 -18.12
C ASN A 117 0.38 4.46 -18.35
N GLN A 118 -0.66 4.51 -17.52
CA GLN A 118 -1.60 5.64 -17.49
C GLN A 118 -1.03 6.88 -16.80
N LEU A 119 0.10 6.73 -16.08
CA LEU A 119 0.78 7.83 -15.42
C LEU A 119 1.71 8.56 -16.39
N GLN A 120 1.88 9.86 -16.18
CA GLN A 120 2.91 10.63 -16.87
C GLN A 120 4.31 10.15 -16.50
N GLN A 121 5.28 10.37 -17.39
CA GLN A 121 6.64 9.85 -17.23
C GLN A 121 7.33 10.32 -15.94
N ILE A 122 7.10 11.54 -15.51
CA ILE A 122 7.62 12.10 -14.26
C ILE A 122 7.28 11.26 -13.02
N PHE A 123 6.13 10.55 -13.04
CA PHE A 123 5.68 9.70 -11.95
C PHE A 123 6.20 8.26 -12.05
N LYS A 124 7.00 7.91 -13.05
CA LYS A 124 7.46 6.54 -13.32
C LYS A 124 8.96 6.39 -13.09
N LYS A 125 9.42 6.47 -11.82
CA LYS A 125 10.85 6.36 -11.47
C LYS A 125 11.20 4.99 -10.92
N THR A 126 10.67 4.64 -9.76
CA THR A 126 10.98 3.36 -9.12
C THR A 126 9.77 2.72 -8.48
N MET A 127 9.83 1.41 -8.27
CA MET A 127 8.86 0.68 -7.48
C MET A 127 9.56 -0.30 -6.55
N THR A 128 9.02 -0.44 -5.33
CA THR A 128 9.54 -1.38 -4.32
C THR A 128 8.47 -2.42 -4.00
N TYR A 129 8.85 -3.69 -4.11
CA TYR A 129 8.00 -4.85 -3.77
C TYR A 129 8.54 -5.63 -2.57
N ASP A 130 7.74 -6.60 -2.09
CA ASP A 130 8.26 -7.69 -1.26
C ASP A 130 8.77 -8.84 -2.14
N ASN A 131 9.17 -9.94 -1.48
CA ASN A 131 9.68 -11.12 -2.17
C ASN A 131 8.56 -12.13 -2.50
N GLY A 132 7.33 -11.66 -2.75
CA GLY A 132 6.23 -12.51 -3.18
C GLY A 132 6.46 -13.05 -4.60
N ILE A 133 6.22 -14.35 -4.80
CA ILE A 133 6.42 -15.02 -6.10
C ILE A 133 5.54 -14.44 -7.23
N GLU A 134 4.46 -13.76 -6.87
CA GLU A 134 3.62 -13.01 -7.78
C GLU A 134 4.35 -11.87 -8.51
N MET A 135 5.51 -11.44 -7.98
CA MET A 135 6.38 -10.45 -8.59
C MET A 135 7.50 -11.07 -9.46
N ALA A 136 7.46 -12.37 -9.73
CA ALA A 136 8.51 -13.05 -10.50
C ALA A 136 8.72 -12.46 -11.91
N ARG A 137 7.67 -11.87 -12.51
CA ARG A 137 7.77 -11.18 -13.80
C ARG A 137 8.00 -9.67 -13.72
N HIS A 138 8.68 -9.21 -12.65
CA HIS A 138 8.99 -7.78 -12.45
C HIS A 138 9.77 -7.15 -13.63
N GLN A 139 10.61 -7.92 -14.34
CA GLN A 139 11.35 -7.44 -15.51
C GLN A 139 10.42 -6.98 -16.63
N GLU A 140 9.26 -7.63 -16.83
CA GLU A 140 8.27 -7.19 -17.81
C GLU A 140 7.67 -5.83 -17.42
N ILE A 141 7.49 -5.57 -16.12
CA ILE A 141 7.02 -4.27 -15.64
C ILE A 141 8.09 -3.21 -15.95
N THR A 142 9.37 -3.51 -15.67
CA THR A 142 10.48 -2.60 -16.00
C THR A 142 10.51 -2.30 -17.51
N GLN A 143 10.44 -3.33 -18.37
CA GLN A 143 10.45 -3.16 -19.82
C GLN A 143 9.29 -2.30 -20.33
N LYS A 144 8.08 -2.51 -19.79
CA LYS A 144 6.87 -1.80 -20.24
C LYS A 144 6.72 -0.40 -19.67
N THR A 145 7.30 -0.10 -18.51
CA THR A 145 7.09 1.18 -17.81
C THR A 145 8.32 2.05 -17.71
N GLY A 146 9.52 1.49 -17.92
CA GLY A 146 10.81 2.15 -17.69
C GLY A 146 11.19 2.27 -16.21
N MET A 147 10.36 1.78 -15.29
CA MET A 147 10.60 1.91 -13.85
C MET A 147 11.65 0.93 -13.34
N LYS A 148 12.55 1.39 -12.46
CA LYS A 148 13.49 0.50 -11.75
C LYS A 148 12.76 -0.17 -10.58
N ILE A 149 12.89 -1.49 -10.47
CA ILE A 149 12.20 -2.29 -9.45
C ILE A 149 13.21 -2.77 -8.40
N TYR A 150 12.86 -2.60 -7.14
CA TYR A 150 13.65 -3.02 -5.98
C TYR A 150 12.83 -3.95 -5.09
N PHE A 151 13.49 -4.88 -4.44
CA PHE A 151 12.87 -5.82 -3.53
C PHE A 151 13.29 -5.57 -2.09
N ALA A 152 12.30 -5.44 -1.20
CA ALA A 152 12.53 -5.32 0.23
C ALA A 152 13.15 -6.61 0.78
N HIS A 153 13.85 -6.52 1.90
CA HIS A 153 14.36 -7.71 2.57
C HIS A 153 13.21 -8.60 3.08
N PRO A 154 13.40 -9.90 3.10
CA PRO A 154 12.43 -10.81 3.70
C PRO A 154 12.10 -10.36 5.15
N TYR A 155 10.80 -10.42 5.50
CA TYR A 155 10.28 -10.02 6.82
C TYR A 155 10.48 -8.56 7.23
N SER A 156 10.87 -7.68 6.31
CA SER A 156 11.13 -6.26 6.57
C SER A 156 9.99 -5.38 6.08
N SER A 157 8.77 -5.61 6.59
CA SER A 157 7.55 -4.87 6.18
C SER A 157 7.68 -3.36 6.38
N TRP A 158 8.51 -2.89 7.31
CA TRP A 158 8.77 -1.46 7.53
C TRP A 158 9.40 -0.77 6.34
N GLN A 159 10.13 -1.50 5.48
CA GLN A 159 10.72 -0.96 4.24
C GLN A 159 9.65 -0.58 3.21
N ARG A 160 8.40 -1.06 3.38
CA ARG A 160 7.20 -0.73 2.59
C ARG A 160 6.05 -0.22 3.48
N GLY A 161 6.40 0.53 4.53
CA GLY A 161 5.43 1.00 5.53
C GLY A 161 4.32 1.89 4.97
N THR A 162 4.53 2.53 3.81
CA THR A 162 3.50 3.33 3.14
C THR A 162 2.38 2.43 2.63
N ASN A 163 2.74 1.35 1.96
CA ASN A 163 1.78 0.41 1.41
C ASN A 163 1.08 -0.38 2.53
N GLU A 164 1.80 -0.85 3.55
CA GLU A 164 1.21 -1.54 4.70
C GLU A 164 0.15 -0.67 5.38
N ASN A 165 0.44 0.62 5.61
CA ASN A 165 -0.52 1.55 6.18
C ASN A 165 -1.75 1.72 5.28
N THR A 166 -1.55 1.89 3.98
CA THR A 166 -2.63 2.09 2.99
C THR A 166 -3.50 0.85 2.88
N ASN A 167 -2.91 -0.35 2.86
CA ASN A 167 -3.65 -1.60 2.90
C ASN A 167 -4.52 -1.70 4.16
N GLY A 168 -4.02 -1.20 5.30
CA GLY A 168 -4.82 -1.09 6.52
C GLY A 168 -6.02 -0.15 6.39
N LEU A 169 -5.91 0.92 5.59
CA LEU A 169 -7.03 1.82 5.31
C LEU A 169 -8.04 1.20 4.34
N ILE A 170 -7.56 0.51 3.29
CA ILE A 170 -8.42 -0.21 2.34
C ILE A 170 -9.25 -1.26 3.08
N ARG A 171 -8.69 -1.93 4.09
CA ARG A 171 -9.40 -2.93 4.92
C ARG A 171 -10.59 -2.37 5.71
N ARG A 172 -10.78 -1.06 5.79
CA ARG A 172 -12.02 -0.46 6.33
C ARG A 172 -13.21 -0.66 5.40
N TYR A 173 -12.95 -0.65 4.10
CA TYR A 173 -13.95 -0.82 3.04
C TYR A 173 -14.07 -2.26 2.61
N LEU A 174 -12.95 -2.98 2.59
CA LEU A 174 -12.83 -4.37 2.16
C LEU A 174 -12.21 -5.20 3.30
N PRO A 175 -13.01 -5.65 4.29
CA PRO A 175 -12.52 -6.40 5.45
C PRO A 175 -11.79 -7.69 5.06
N LYS A 176 -11.08 -8.30 6.02
CA LYS A 176 -10.50 -9.63 5.82
C LYS A 176 -11.62 -10.64 5.54
N GLY A 177 -11.40 -11.52 4.55
CA GLY A 177 -12.42 -12.48 4.12
C GLY A 177 -13.32 -11.99 2.98
N THR A 178 -13.17 -10.72 2.52
CA THR A 178 -13.85 -10.23 1.32
C THR A 178 -13.42 -11.05 0.09
N ASN A 179 -14.40 -11.47 -0.71
CA ASN A 179 -14.16 -12.06 -2.02
C ASN A 179 -13.98 -10.94 -3.06
N PHE A 180 -12.77 -10.69 -3.50
CA PHE A 180 -12.49 -9.60 -4.44
C PHE A 180 -13.01 -9.86 -5.86
N ASN A 181 -13.39 -11.11 -6.20
CA ASN A 181 -14.02 -11.39 -7.50
C ASN A 181 -15.41 -10.76 -7.61
N GLU A 182 -16.12 -10.65 -6.47
CA GLU A 182 -17.45 -10.07 -6.37
C GLU A 182 -17.43 -8.53 -6.36
N ILE A 183 -16.26 -7.92 -6.16
CA ILE A 183 -16.12 -6.46 -6.15
C ILE A 183 -15.90 -5.98 -7.56
N ASP A 184 -16.76 -5.12 -8.06
CA ASP A 184 -16.63 -4.52 -9.38
C ASP A 184 -15.52 -3.43 -9.42
N GLU A 185 -15.10 -3.06 -10.62
CA GLU A 185 -14.06 -2.06 -10.80
C GLU A 185 -14.51 -0.66 -10.34
N LYS A 186 -15.81 -0.33 -10.47
CA LYS A 186 -16.37 0.94 -10.01
C LYS A 186 -16.26 1.09 -8.50
N SER A 187 -16.58 0.03 -7.74
CA SER A 187 -16.43 0.02 -6.28
C SER A 187 -14.99 0.25 -5.85
N LEU A 188 -14.02 -0.37 -6.53
CA LEU A 188 -12.59 -0.14 -6.27
C LEU A 188 -12.19 1.30 -6.58
N MET A 189 -12.69 1.90 -7.66
CA MET A 189 -12.46 3.30 -8.01
C MET A 189 -13.03 4.26 -6.96
N ILE A 190 -14.22 3.98 -6.42
CA ILE A 190 -14.82 4.78 -5.34
C ILE A 190 -13.95 4.76 -4.10
N ILE A 191 -13.45 3.57 -3.72
CA ILE A 191 -12.54 3.42 -2.57
C ILE A 191 -11.25 4.19 -2.82
N GLN A 192 -10.64 4.03 -3.99
CA GLN A 192 -9.44 4.76 -4.40
C GLN A 192 -9.65 6.27 -4.33
N HIS A 193 -10.77 6.76 -4.86
CA HIS A 193 -11.12 8.19 -4.81
C HIS A 193 -11.24 8.69 -3.37
N LYS A 194 -11.94 7.97 -2.49
CA LYS A 194 -12.05 8.32 -1.06
C LYS A 194 -10.69 8.38 -0.37
N LEU A 195 -9.77 7.48 -0.69
CA LEU A 195 -8.43 7.45 -0.12
C LEU A 195 -7.57 8.63 -0.60
N ASN A 196 -7.67 8.97 -1.89
CA ASN A 196 -6.86 10.01 -2.53
C ASN A 196 -7.37 11.43 -2.25
N ASN A 197 -8.63 11.58 -1.86
CA ASN A 197 -9.20 12.88 -1.45
C ASN A 197 -9.32 13.03 0.08
N ARG A 198 -8.71 12.13 0.84
CA ARG A 198 -8.70 12.24 2.30
C ARG A 198 -7.44 12.97 2.78
N PRO A 199 -7.56 14.08 3.53
CA PRO A 199 -6.42 14.77 4.14
C PRO A 199 -5.58 13.84 5.01
N ARG A 200 -4.25 13.99 4.97
CA ARG A 200 -3.30 13.17 5.72
C ARG A 200 -2.38 14.04 6.56
N LYS A 201 -2.34 13.82 7.86
CA LYS A 201 -1.46 14.54 8.78
C LYS A 201 0.02 14.51 8.32
N ILE A 202 0.48 13.35 7.81
CA ILE A 202 1.87 13.13 7.42
C ILE A 202 2.31 13.97 6.20
N ILE A 203 1.37 14.52 5.46
CA ILE A 203 1.61 15.42 4.31
C ILE A 203 0.97 16.79 4.54
N GLY A 204 0.99 17.27 5.80
CA GLY A 204 0.52 18.61 6.17
C GLY A 204 -0.98 18.81 5.98
N TYR A 205 -1.79 17.77 6.22
CA TYR A 205 -3.25 17.77 6.01
C TYR A 205 -3.73 17.99 4.57
N LYS A 206 -2.81 18.02 3.60
CA LYS A 206 -3.18 17.95 2.18
C LYS A 206 -3.72 16.56 1.84
N THR A 207 -4.45 16.47 0.74
CA THR A 207 -4.87 15.19 0.18
C THR A 207 -3.77 14.61 -0.72
N PRO A 208 -3.69 13.28 -0.86
CA PRO A 208 -2.81 12.65 -1.86
C PRO A 208 -2.97 13.21 -3.26
N LYS A 209 -4.21 13.51 -3.67
CA LYS A 209 -4.50 14.07 -4.99
C LYS A 209 -3.93 15.47 -5.14
N GLU A 210 -4.13 16.38 -4.17
CA GLU A 210 -3.58 17.73 -4.20
C GLU A 210 -2.06 17.74 -4.36
N ILE A 211 -1.34 16.82 -3.69
CA ILE A 211 0.11 16.70 -3.86
C ILE A 211 0.45 16.27 -5.30
N MET A 212 -0.23 15.26 -5.84
CA MET A 212 0.01 14.81 -7.23
C MET A 212 -0.27 15.93 -8.24
N ASP A 213 -1.39 16.63 -8.07
CA ASP A 213 -1.79 17.72 -8.97
C ASP A 213 -0.81 18.91 -8.88
N SER A 214 -0.28 19.22 -7.70
CA SER A 214 0.73 20.29 -7.55
C SER A 214 2.03 19.97 -8.27
N GLU A 215 2.50 18.72 -8.20
CA GLU A 215 3.73 18.28 -8.88
C GLU A 215 3.60 18.34 -10.41
N LEU A 216 2.39 18.14 -10.95
CA LEU A 216 2.13 18.31 -12.39
C LEU A 216 2.27 19.74 -12.85
N LYS A 217 1.81 20.70 -12.03
CA LYS A 217 1.91 22.14 -12.37
C LYS A 217 3.34 22.69 -12.40
N PHE A 218 4.27 22.04 -11.67
CA PHE A 218 5.68 22.45 -11.67
C PHE A 218 6.46 21.98 -12.92
N VAL A 219 5.89 21.07 -13.70
CA VAL A 219 6.55 20.44 -14.86
C VAL A 219 5.96 20.92 -16.19
N ALA A 220 4.79 21.54 -16.17
CA ALA A 220 4.14 22.18 -17.31
C ALA A 220 4.65 23.63 -17.47
#